data_cbdec36b4879939d4488151c0505950a
#
_entry.id   cbdec36b4879939d4488151c0505950a
#
_cell.length_a   1.000
_cell.length_b   1.000
_cell.length_c   1.000
_cell.angle_alpha   90.00
_cell.angle_beta   90.00
_cell.angle_gamma   90.00
#
_symmetry.space_group_name_H-M   'P 1'
#
loop_
_entity.id
_entity.type
_entity.pdbx_description
1 polymer ?
#
loop_
_entity_poly.entity_id
_entity_poly.type
_entity_poly.pdbx_seq_one_letter_code
_entity_poly.pdbx_strand_id
1 'polypeptide(L)'
;MSNTIQPPPELDVRVMVPIDRHTTLLKMFKELPVGESFIFINDHDPLPLYYEFRSIHGDVVGWEYLERGGRDWKVMVTRTEASQGREFTDISTLMDLR
;
A
#
# COMPACT_ATOMS: atom_id res chain seq x y z
N MET A 1 -4.10 26.33 -7.59
CA MET A 1 -3.73 25.57 -7.45
C MET A 1 -3.53 24.83 -8.29
N SER A 2 -2.95 24.52 -8.17
CA SER A 2 -2.77 23.70 -9.10
C SER A 2 -3.26 22.44 -8.88
N ASN A 3 -3.98 21.94 -9.64
CA ASN A 3 -4.42 20.64 -9.56
C ASN A 3 -3.69 19.76 -10.49
N THR A 4 -2.44 20.03 -10.68
CA THR A 4 -1.64 19.20 -11.54
C THR A 4 -1.61 17.81 -10.98
N ILE A 5 -2.05 16.87 -11.79
CA ILE A 5 -1.97 15.48 -11.42
C ILE A 5 -0.59 15.02 -11.78
N GLN A 6 0.15 14.61 -10.78
CA GLN A 6 1.49 14.11 -11.01
C GLN A 6 1.50 12.60 -10.91
N PRO A 7 2.32 11.92 -11.69
CA PRO A 7 2.42 10.48 -11.56
C PRO A 7 2.96 10.14 -10.16
N PRO A 8 2.58 9.00 -9.61
CA PRO A 8 3.11 8.59 -8.33
C PRO A 8 4.62 8.46 -8.38
N PRO A 9 5.32 8.79 -7.30
CA PRO A 9 6.77 8.55 -7.27
C PRO A 9 7.06 7.07 -7.39
N GLU A 10 8.17 6.76 -8.01
CA GLU A 10 8.54 5.38 -8.29
C GLU A 10 9.90 5.10 -7.68
N LEU A 11 10.01 4.01 -6.94
CA LEU A 11 11.24 3.63 -6.26
C LEU A 11 11.62 2.20 -6.64
N ASP A 12 12.84 2.03 -7.14
CA ASP A 12 13.34 0.70 -7.45
C ASP A 12 14.10 0.17 -6.23
N VAL A 13 13.45 -0.73 -5.48
CA VAL A 13 14.06 -1.26 -4.27
C VAL A 13 14.99 -2.43 -4.55
N ARG A 14 15.08 -2.88 -5.83
CA ARG A 14 15.98 -3.98 -6.17
C ARG A 14 17.43 -3.64 -5.92
N VAL A 15 17.77 -2.33 -5.91
CA VAL A 15 19.13 -1.88 -5.66
C VAL A 15 19.48 -1.84 -4.18
N MET A 16 18.52 -2.10 -3.31
CA MET A 16 18.73 -2.06 -1.86
C MET A 16 18.86 -3.47 -1.32
N VAL A 17 19.55 -3.61 -0.18
CA VAL A 17 19.54 -4.89 0.52
C VAL A 17 18.15 -5.14 1.11
N PRO A 18 17.74 -6.41 1.27
CA PRO A 18 16.34 -6.72 1.61
C PRO A 18 15.83 -6.06 2.87
N ILE A 19 16.62 -5.97 3.93
CA ILE A 19 16.14 -5.37 5.16
C ILE A 19 15.85 -3.88 4.97
N ASP A 20 16.63 -3.21 4.12
CA ASP A 20 16.40 -1.81 3.85
C ASP A 20 15.17 -1.58 2.98
N ARG A 21 14.88 -2.51 2.06
CA ARG A 21 13.66 -2.44 1.26
C ARG A 21 12.44 -2.42 2.18
N HIS A 22 12.43 -3.34 3.11
CA HIS A 22 11.30 -3.52 4.02
C HIS A 22 11.08 -2.26 4.86
N THR A 23 12.13 -1.78 5.50
CA THR A 23 12.05 -0.61 6.35
C THR A 23 11.63 0.62 5.57
N THR A 24 12.20 0.81 4.37
CA THR A 24 11.89 1.95 3.53
C THR A 24 10.43 1.95 3.12
N LEU A 25 9.93 0.80 2.67
CA LEU A 25 8.56 0.73 2.17
C LEU A 25 7.55 0.87 3.29
N LEU A 26 7.83 0.33 4.46
CA LEU A 26 6.95 0.54 5.61
C LEU A 26 6.87 2.02 5.98
N LYS A 27 8.02 2.70 5.97
CA LYS A 27 8.04 4.11 6.30
C LYS A 27 7.29 4.93 5.25
N MET A 28 7.47 4.61 3.96
CA MET A 28 6.79 5.33 2.90
C MET A 28 5.28 5.22 3.06
N PHE A 29 4.76 4.04 3.37
CA PHE A 29 3.32 3.90 3.54
C PHE A 29 2.84 4.63 4.79
N LYS A 30 3.62 4.57 5.87
CA LYS A 30 3.25 5.24 7.11
C LYS A 30 3.05 6.74 6.89
N GLU A 31 3.86 7.32 6.00
CA GLU A 31 3.84 8.76 5.74
C GLU A 31 2.97 9.14 4.55
N LEU A 32 2.34 8.18 3.90
CA LEU A 32 1.56 8.41 2.70
C LEU A 32 0.19 9.00 3.04
N PRO A 33 -0.14 10.18 2.53
CA PRO A 33 -1.47 10.76 2.79
C PRO A 33 -2.57 9.97 2.11
N VAL A 34 -3.77 10.09 2.65
CA VAL A 34 -4.95 9.46 2.06
C VAL A 34 -5.13 9.95 0.63
N GLY A 35 -5.37 9.03 -0.27
CA GLY A 35 -5.58 9.33 -1.69
C GLY A 35 -4.32 9.36 -2.50
N GLU A 36 -3.15 9.27 -1.86
CA GLU A 36 -1.89 9.30 -2.60
C GLU A 36 -1.32 7.93 -2.77
N SER A 37 -0.39 7.81 -3.71
CA SER A 37 0.16 6.52 -4.10
C SER A 37 1.67 6.64 -4.30
N PHE A 38 2.33 5.50 -4.24
CA PHE A 38 3.69 5.37 -4.75
C PHE A 38 3.80 4.03 -5.47
N ILE A 39 4.82 3.91 -6.31
CA ILE A 39 5.09 2.68 -7.05
C ILE A 39 6.46 2.18 -6.61
N PHE A 40 6.59 0.88 -6.41
CA PHE A 40 7.90 0.32 -6.15
C PHE A 40 8.13 -0.89 -7.05
N ILE A 41 9.42 -1.17 -7.32
CA ILE A 41 9.83 -2.30 -8.17
C ILE A 41 10.65 -3.23 -7.32
N ASN A 42 10.22 -4.51 -7.29
CA ASN A 42 10.91 -5.55 -6.54
C ASN A 42 11.37 -6.64 -7.50
N ASP A 43 12.22 -7.55 -7.03
CA ASP A 43 12.73 -8.61 -7.87
C ASP A 43 12.04 -9.95 -7.62
N HIS A 44 11.00 -9.95 -6.81
CA HIS A 44 10.14 -11.10 -6.57
C HIS A 44 8.79 -10.59 -6.08
N ASP A 45 7.80 -11.48 -5.99
CA ASP A 45 6.46 -11.08 -5.60
C ASP A 45 6.46 -10.52 -4.17
N PRO A 46 6.08 -9.25 -3.99
CA PRO A 46 6.10 -8.65 -2.65
C PRO A 46 4.81 -8.86 -1.87
N LEU A 47 4.04 -9.89 -2.17
CA LEU A 47 2.78 -10.13 -1.49
C LEU A 47 2.89 -10.18 0.04
N PRO A 48 3.94 -10.76 0.63
CA PRO A 48 4.05 -10.72 2.09
C PRO A 48 4.06 -9.31 2.66
N LEU A 49 4.60 -8.35 1.90
CA LEU A 49 4.59 -6.95 2.34
C LEU A 49 3.18 -6.38 2.36
N TYR A 50 2.36 -6.78 1.40
CA TYR A 50 0.96 -6.37 1.38
C TYR A 50 0.25 -6.79 2.68
N TYR A 51 0.46 -8.03 3.10
CA TYR A 51 -0.17 -8.52 4.33
C TYR A 51 0.36 -7.79 5.54
N GLU A 52 1.63 -7.40 5.51
CA GLU A 52 2.19 -6.65 6.60
C GLU A 52 1.59 -5.24 6.68
N PHE A 53 1.45 -4.56 5.54
CA PHE A 53 0.77 -3.27 5.51
C PHE A 53 -0.63 -3.38 6.09
N ARG A 54 -1.37 -4.42 5.70
CA ARG A 54 -2.71 -4.63 6.20
C ARG A 54 -2.71 -4.90 7.71
N SER A 55 -1.74 -5.63 8.18
CA SER A 55 -1.65 -5.94 9.59
C SER A 55 -1.41 -4.69 10.44
N ILE A 56 -0.62 -3.76 9.93
CA ILE A 56 -0.27 -2.55 10.68
C ILE A 56 -1.32 -1.46 10.51
N HIS A 57 -1.83 -1.27 9.31
CA HIS A 57 -2.64 -0.10 8.97
C HIS A 57 -4.10 -0.42 8.73
N GLY A 58 -4.46 -1.69 8.62
CA GLY A 58 -5.85 -2.07 8.44
C GLY A 58 -6.31 -1.93 6.99
N ASP A 59 -7.56 -1.59 6.82
CA ASP A 59 -8.23 -1.66 5.53
C ASP A 59 -8.08 -0.36 4.75
N VAL A 60 -6.85 0.15 4.66
CA VAL A 60 -6.57 1.38 3.93
C VAL A 60 -5.49 1.18 2.89
N VAL A 61 -5.21 -0.06 2.51
CA VAL A 61 -4.10 -0.38 1.62
C VAL A 61 -4.66 -0.75 0.25
N GLY A 62 -4.45 0.11 -0.74
CA GLY A 62 -4.69 -0.24 -2.13
C GLY A 62 -3.43 -0.85 -2.70
N TRP A 63 -3.57 -1.93 -3.47
CA TRP A 63 -2.42 -2.69 -3.96
C TRP A 63 -2.73 -3.14 -5.37
N GLU A 64 -1.95 -2.66 -6.33
CA GLU A 64 -2.20 -2.99 -7.72
C GLU A 64 -0.91 -3.42 -8.38
N TYR A 65 -0.88 -4.63 -8.93
CA TYR A 65 0.27 -5.09 -9.68
C TYR A 65 0.26 -4.42 -11.05
N LEU A 66 1.33 -3.71 -11.38
CA LEU A 66 1.50 -3.10 -12.70
C LEU A 66 2.33 -4.02 -13.59
N GLU A 67 3.29 -4.75 -13.02
CA GLU A 67 4.06 -5.77 -13.72
C GLU A 67 4.26 -6.95 -12.80
N ARG A 68 4.21 -8.14 -13.37
CA ARG A 68 4.34 -9.39 -12.61
C ARG A 68 5.23 -10.33 -13.36
N GLY A 69 6.34 -10.71 -12.76
CA GLY A 69 7.11 -11.79 -13.29
C GLY A 69 8.59 -11.57 -13.27
N GLY A 70 9.32 -12.65 -13.11
CA GLY A 70 10.76 -12.62 -13.13
C GLY A 70 11.35 -11.73 -12.07
N ARG A 71 12.10 -10.77 -12.50
CA ARG A 71 12.75 -9.82 -11.60
C ARG A 71 12.09 -8.46 -11.65
N ASP A 72 10.94 -8.36 -12.30
CA ASP A 72 10.28 -7.09 -12.50
C ASP A 72 8.87 -7.12 -11.94
N TRP A 73 8.76 -7.02 -10.62
CA TRP A 73 7.47 -6.95 -9.94
C TRP A 73 7.23 -5.49 -9.57
N LYS A 74 6.31 -4.86 -10.27
CA LYS A 74 6.03 -3.45 -10.05
C LYS A 74 4.64 -3.33 -9.45
N VAL A 75 4.54 -2.62 -8.34
CA VAL A 75 3.29 -2.50 -7.59
C VAL A 75 3.01 -1.04 -7.29
N MET A 76 1.78 -0.62 -7.50
CA MET A 76 1.32 0.69 -7.05
C MET A 76 0.57 0.52 -5.74
N VAL A 77 1.01 1.24 -4.73
CA VAL A 77 0.42 1.22 -3.40
C VAL A 77 -0.28 2.55 -3.17
N THR A 78 -1.52 2.49 -2.72
CA THR A 78 -2.33 3.69 -2.47
C THR A 78 -2.87 3.63 -1.05
N ARG A 79 -2.86 4.78 -0.36
CA ARG A 79 -3.58 4.85 0.91
C ARG A 79 -5.01 5.25 0.61
N THR A 80 -5.93 4.35 0.86
CA THR A 80 -7.35 4.63 0.66
C THR A 80 -7.95 5.12 1.97
N GLU A 81 -9.18 5.62 1.92
CA GLU A 81 -9.89 5.96 3.13
C GLU A 81 -10.33 4.69 3.83
N ALA A 82 -10.38 4.74 5.16
CA ALA A 82 -10.89 3.60 5.92
C ALA A 82 -12.33 3.37 5.52
N SER A 83 -12.65 2.16 5.37
CA SER A 83 -14.03 1.81 5.09
C SER A 83 -14.92 2.22 6.22
N GLN A 84 -15.68 2.51 6.60
CA GLN A 84 -16.27 2.84 7.60
C GLN A 84 -17.08 2.32 8.10
N GLY A 85 -16.31 2.16 7.82
CA GLY A 85 -16.50 1.88 8.17
C GLY A 85 -16.95 1.52 8.40
N ARG A 86 -16.94 1.26 8.28
CA ARG A 86 -17.22 0.95 8.32
C ARG A 86 -17.57 0.85 8.83
N GLU A 87 -17.66 0.53 9.07
CA GLU A 87 -17.92 0.47 9.33
C GLU A 87 -18.07 0.10 9.88
N PHE A 88 -18.28 -0.56 10.11
CA PHE A 88 -18.42 -0.91 10.28
C PHE A 88 -18.97 -1.11 10.70
N THR A 89 -19.06 -1.59 10.71
CA THR A 89 -19.50 -1.84 10.78
C THR A 89 -19.87 -2.12 11.09
N ASP A 90 -20.16 -2.84 11.33
CA ASP A 90 -20.52 -3.17 11.35
C ASP A 90 -20.74 -3.52 11.95
N ILE A 91 -20.84 -4.04 12.26
CA ILE A 91 -21.11 -4.45 12.46
C ILE A 91 -21.50 -4.34 13.10
N SER A 92 -21.57 -4.65 13.47
CA SER A 92 -21.92 -4.48 13.58
C SER A 92 -22.27 -4.24 13.91
N THR A 93 -22.44 -4.50 14.12
CA THR A 93 -22.68 -4.24 13.88
C THR A 93 -22.76 -4.29 14.08
N LEU A 94 -22.93 -4.87 14.43
CA LEU A 94 -23.02 -5.00 14.23
C LEU A 94 -23.03 -5.13 14.77
N MET A 95 -23.25 -5.49 15.25
CA MET A 95 -23.35 -5.61 15.40
C MET A 95 -23.71 -5.40 15.92
N ASP A 96 -24.00 -5.79 16.33
CA ASP A 96 -24.39 -5.55 16.39
C ASP A 96 -24.79 -5.47 16.78
N LEU A 97 -24.93 -5.87 16.97
CA LEU A 97 -25.33 -5.81 16.83
C LEU A 97 -25.69 -5.78 17.19
N ARG A 98 -25.90 -6.20 17.36
CA ARG A 98 -26.20 -6.38 17.24
C ARG A 98 -26.49 -6.32 17.43
#